data_1b2d5ef13d5e0cf40b0e47d3853e5e0b
#
_entry.id   1b2d5ef13d5e0cf40b0e47d3853e5e0b
#
_cell.length_a   1.000
_cell.length_b   1.000
_cell.length_c   1.000
_cell.angle_alpha   90.00
_cell.angle_beta   90.00
_cell.angle_gamma   90.00
#
_symmetry.space_group_name_H-M   'P 1'
#
loop_
_entity.id
_entity.type
_entity.pdbx_description
1 polymer ?
#
loop_
_entity_poly.entity_id
_entity_poly.type
_entity_poly.pdbx_seq_one_letter_code
_entity_poly.pdbx_strand_id
1 'polypeptide(L)'
;MRHSVVLDFKKCRGCTTCIKNCPTEAIRVRSGKATILPNRCIDCGTCIRVCPHKAVKSVCDDFSALKNYRYTIAIPDPALYGQFQNLDDVDIVLNGLLELGFDHVYEASAACEMLSGFARERILKESDRPMPEISPACPAVVRLISIRFPKLINHIAPVITPSEFAAITARQQAVKDTGLSPDEI
;
A
#
# COMPACT_ATOMS: atom_id res chain seq x y z
N MET A 1 -14.39 3.89 8.38
CA MET A 1 -13.13 3.69 7.64
C MET A 1 -13.47 2.90 6.38
N ARG A 2 -13.11 3.38 5.19
CA ARG A 2 -13.35 2.66 3.93
C ARG A 2 -12.23 1.63 3.75
N HIS A 3 -12.53 0.49 3.12
CA HIS A 3 -11.52 -0.51 2.70
C HIS A 3 -11.34 -0.44 1.18
N SER A 4 -10.16 -0.84 0.72
CA SER A 4 -9.76 -0.78 -0.70
C SER A 4 -10.12 -2.03 -1.49
N VAL A 5 -11.08 -2.83 -1.01
CA VAL A 5 -11.47 -4.09 -1.64
C VAL A 5 -12.94 -4.06 -2.00
N VAL A 6 -13.26 -4.41 -3.24
CA VAL A 6 -14.63 -4.46 -3.75
C VAL A 6 -15.01 -5.86 -4.26
N LEU A 7 -16.27 -6.22 -4.13
CA LEU A 7 -16.79 -7.48 -4.65
C LEU A 7 -17.60 -7.27 -5.94
N ASP A 8 -17.25 -8.02 -6.97
CA ASP A 8 -18.08 -8.21 -8.15
C ASP A 8 -19.14 -9.28 -7.83
N PHE A 9 -20.36 -8.81 -7.54
CA PHE A 9 -21.47 -9.68 -7.17
C PHE A 9 -21.87 -10.66 -8.27
N LYS A 10 -21.66 -10.33 -9.55
CA LYS A 10 -21.97 -11.21 -10.67
C LYS A 10 -21.05 -12.42 -10.72
N LYS A 11 -19.76 -12.22 -10.41
CA LYS A 11 -18.73 -13.26 -10.40
C LYS A 11 -18.69 -14.07 -9.10
N CYS A 12 -19.13 -13.50 -7.98
CA CYS A 12 -19.10 -14.19 -6.69
C CYS A 12 -20.06 -15.40 -6.69
N ARG A 13 -19.55 -16.57 -6.28
CA ARG A 13 -20.31 -17.83 -6.16
C ARG A 13 -20.52 -18.27 -4.71
N GLY A 14 -20.11 -17.47 -3.71
CA GLY A 14 -20.27 -17.81 -2.30
C GLY A 14 -19.42 -18.99 -1.82
N CYS A 15 -18.36 -19.35 -2.52
CA CYS A 15 -17.53 -20.54 -2.26
C CYS A 15 -16.74 -20.54 -0.95
N THR A 16 -16.79 -19.47 -0.16
CA THR A 16 -16.17 -19.28 1.18
C THR A 16 -14.63 -19.27 1.21
N THR A 17 -13.93 -19.46 0.11
CA THR A 17 -12.44 -19.49 0.07
C THR A 17 -11.85 -18.22 0.67
N CYS A 18 -12.41 -17.05 0.37
CA CYS A 18 -11.96 -15.76 0.92
C CYS A 18 -12.17 -15.67 2.45
N ILE A 19 -13.21 -16.31 3.01
CA ILE A 19 -13.45 -16.34 4.46
C ILE A 19 -12.35 -17.13 5.16
N LYS A 20 -12.05 -18.34 4.66
CA LYS A 20 -11.07 -19.25 5.26
C LYS A 20 -9.66 -18.65 5.31
N ASN A 21 -9.36 -17.71 4.40
CA ASN A 21 -8.05 -17.08 4.28
C ASN A 21 -7.99 -15.65 4.86
N CYS A 22 -9.08 -15.15 5.44
CA CYS A 22 -9.09 -13.80 5.99
C CYS A 22 -8.51 -13.77 7.41
N PRO A 23 -7.36 -13.11 7.66
CA PRO A 23 -6.68 -13.14 8.96
C PRO A 23 -7.46 -12.44 10.07
N THR A 24 -8.39 -11.55 9.73
CA THR A 24 -9.20 -10.79 10.68
C THR A 24 -10.67 -11.17 10.64
N GLU A 25 -11.02 -12.23 9.90
CA GLU A 25 -12.41 -12.67 9.75
C GLU A 25 -13.37 -11.56 9.27
N ALA A 26 -12.84 -10.65 8.44
CA ALA A 26 -13.58 -9.51 7.93
C ALA A 26 -14.62 -9.87 6.86
N ILE A 27 -14.72 -11.14 6.45
CA ILE A 27 -15.61 -11.55 5.36
C ILE A 27 -16.68 -12.48 5.89
N ARG A 28 -17.92 -12.24 5.43
CA ARG A 28 -19.08 -13.09 5.68
C ARG A 28 -19.77 -13.44 4.36
N VAL A 29 -20.47 -14.56 4.29
CA VAL A 29 -21.35 -14.89 3.16
C VAL A 29 -22.80 -14.75 3.61
N ARG A 30 -23.56 -13.96 2.87
CA ARG A 30 -25.01 -13.78 3.04
C ARG A 30 -25.68 -13.92 1.69
N SER A 31 -26.77 -14.67 1.63
CA SER A 31 -27.51 -14.92 0.38
C SER A 31 -26.61 -15.38 -0.77
N GLY A 32 -25.66 -16.28 -0.48
CA GLY A 32 -24.74 -16.83 -1.47
C GLY A 32 -23.67 -15.87 -2.00
N LYS A 33 -23.46 -14.70 -1.38
CA LYS A 33 -22.47 -13.69 -1.77
C LYS A 33 -21.59 -13.29 -0.59
N ALA A 34 -20.32 -13.00 -0.87
CA ALA A 34 -19.42 -12.48 0.15
C ALA A 34 -19.76 -11.01 0.47
N THR A 35 -19.57 -10.64 1.73
CA THR A 35 -19.67 -9.25 2.21
C THR A 35 -18.47 -8.96 3.08
N ILE A 36 -17.88 -7.79 2.92
CA ILE A 36 -16.69 -7.36 3.67
C ILE A 36 -17.12 -6.42 4.79
N LEU A 37 -16.64 -6.68 6.00
CA LEU A 37 -16.86 -5.84 7.17
C LEU A 37 -15.74 -4.78 7.23
N PRO A 38 -16.05 -3.49 6.99
CA PRO A 38 -15.01 -2.44 6.85
C PRO A 38 -14.18 -2.24 8.09
N ASN A 39 -14.77 -2.38 9.27
CA ASN A 39 -14.10 -2.21 10.56
C ASN A 39 -13.14 -3.36 10.92
N ARG A 40 -13.18 -4.49 10.19
CA ARG A 40 -12.31 -5.64 10.38
C ARG A 40 -11.35 -5.87 9.21
N CYS A 41 -11.60 -5.25 8.06
CA CYS A 41 -10.72 -5.37 6.90
C CYS A 41 -9.42 -4.63 7.14
N ILE A 42 -8.29 -5.28 6.86
CA ILE A 42 -6.93 -4.70 6.97
C ILE A 42 -6.29 -4.43 5.61
N ASP A 43 -7.04 -4.54 4.54
CA ASP A 43 -6.61 -4.31 3.15
C ASP A 43 -5.38 -5.12 2.70
N CYS A 44 -5.18 -6.31 3.26
CA CYS A 44 -4.03 -7.18 2.97
C CYS A 44 -4.07 -7.85 1.58
N GLY A 45 -5.15 -7.71 0.82
CA GLY A 45 -5.28 -8.29 -0.53
C GLY A 45 -5.43 -9.81 -0.60
N THR A 46 -5.35 -10.56 0.50
CA THR A 46 -5.41 -12.04 0.49
C THR A 46 -6.66 -12.56 -0.21
N CYS A 47 -7.82 -11.95 0.05
CA CYS A 47 -9.09 -12.36 -0.59
C CYS A 47 -9.10 -12.15 -2.12
N ILE A 48 -8.34 -11.17 -2.63
CA ILE A 48 -8.15 -10.95 -4.07
C ILE A 48 -7.36 -12.12 -4.64
N ARG A 49 -6.21 -12.42 -4.03
CA ARG A 49 -5.28 -13.48 -4.48
C ARG A 49 -5.91 -14.87 -4.49
N VAL A 50 -6.69 -15.21 -3.45
CA VAL A 50 -7.24 -16.58 -3.31
C VAL A 50 -8.60 -16.79 -3.98
N CYS A 51 -9.20 -15.76 -4.59
CA CYS A 51 -10.53 -15.90 -5.20
C CYS A 51 -10.46 -16.66 -6.53
N PRO A 52 -10.99 -17.92 -6.61
CA PRO A 52 -10.92 -18.70 -7.84
C PRO A 52 -11.78 -18.12 -8.96
N HIS A 53 -12.77 -17.29 -8.60
CA HIS A 53 -13.69 -16.64 -9.55
C HIS A 53 -13.27 -15.22 -9.91
N LYS A 54 -12.13 -14.72 -9.39
CA LYS A 54 -11.68 -13.33 -9.59
C LYS A 54 -12.79 -12.31 -9.31
N ALA A 55 -13.65 -12.62 -8.32
CA ALA A 55 -14.78 -11.77 -7.94
C ALA A 55 -14.39 -10.66 -6.96
N VAL A 56 -13.23 -10.77 -6.32
CA VAL A 56 -12.72 -9.75 -5.40
C VAL A 56 -11.65 -8.94 -6.13
N LYS A 57 -11.76 -7.61 -6.06
CA LYS A 57 -10.85 -6.70 -6.75
C LYS A 57 -10.40 -5.58 -5.78
N SER A 58 -9.27 -4.96 -6.07
CA SER A 58 -8.89 -3.69 -5.46
C SER A 58 -9.75 -2.55 -6.03
N VAL A 59 -9.98 -1.53 -5.22
CA VAL A 59 -10.46 -0.23 -5.69
C VAL A 59 -9.23 0.56 -6.09
N CYS A 60 -9.21 1.02 -7.31
CA CYS A 60 -8.17 1.90 -7.86
C CYS A 60 -8.84 2.90 -8.81
N ASP A 61 -8.23 4.05 -8.97
CA ASP A 61 -8.66 5.02 -9.95
C ASP A 61 -8.27 4.54 -11.37
N ASP A 62 -8.98 5.04 -12.36
CA ASP A 62 -8.66 4.81 -13.76
C ASP A 62 -7.51 5.73 -14.19
N PHE A 63 -6.69 5.29 -15.16
CA PHE A 63 -5.61 6.11 -15.69
C PHE A 63 -6.08 7.46 -16.27
N SER A 64 -7.33 7.57 -16.64
CA SER A 64 -7.91 8.86 -17.05
C SER A 64 -7.88 9.92 -15.95
N ALA A 65 -7.77 9.52 -14.68
CA ALA A 65 -7.65 10.42 -13.54
C ALA A 65 -6.36 11.27 -13.58
N LEU A 66 -5.30 10.79 -14.25
CA LEU A 66 -4.05 11.53 -14.45
C LEU A 66 -4.32 12.88 -15.13
N LYS A 67 -5.30 12.96 -16.03
CA LYS A 67 -5.67 14.18 -16.76
C LYS A 67 -6.25 15.30 -15.88
N ASN A 68 -6.61 14.98 -14.63
CA ASN A 68 -7.14 15.95 -13.68
C ASN A 68 -6.04 16.79 -13.00
N TYR A 69 -4.78 16.39 -13.15
CA TYR A 69 -3.61 17.01 -12.56
C TYR A 69 -2.72 17.61 -13.63
N ARG A 70 -2.02 18.68 -13.29
CA ARG A 70 -1.08 19.34 -14.21
C ARG A 70 0.30 18.69 -14.21
N TYR A 71 0.61 17.98 -13.15
CA TYR A 71 1.85 17.24 -13.00
C TYR A 71 1.58 15.97 -12.20
N THR A 72 2.07 14.85 -12.69
CA THR A 72 1.79 13.52 -12.13
C THR A 72 3.07 12.77 -11.82
N ILE A 73 3.13 12.15 -10.65
CA ILE A 73 4.31 11.41 -10.20
C ILE A 73 3.93 9.97 -9.91
N ALA A 74 4.59 9.03 -10.58
CA ALA A 74 4.50 7.62 -10.22
C ALA A 74 5.43 7.31 -9.05
N ILE A 75 4.92 6.59 -8.06
CA ILE A 75 5.73 6.11 -6.92
C ILE A 75 5.59 4.58 -6.88
N PRO A 76 6.41 3.84 -7.65
CA PRO A 76 6.33 2.39 -7.68
C PRO A 76 6.81 1.81 -6.34
N ASP A 77 6.01 0.87 -5.82
CA ASP A 77 6.45 0.02 -4.70
C ASP A 77 7.57 -0.91 -5.18
N PRO A 78 8.64 -1.16 -4.40
CA PRO A 78 9.73 -2.06 -4.77
C PRO A 78 9.28 -3.47 -5.17
N ALA A 79 8.11 -3.93 -4.66
CA ALA A 79 7.53 -5.20 -5.05
C ALA A 79 7.10 -5.26 -6.53
N LEU A 80 6.96 -4.10 -7.20
CA LEU A 80 6.64 -4.04 -8.63
C LEU A 80 7.75 -4.69 -9.46
N TYR A 81 9.01 -4.44 -9.13
CA TYR A 81 10.15 -4.97 -9.88
C TYR A 81 10.19 -6.51 -9.87
N GLY A 82 9.77 -7.12 -8.76
CA GLY A 82 9.68 -8.58 -8.64
C GLY A 82 8.52 -9.23 -9.43
N GLN A 83 7.67 -8.45 -10.10
CA GLN A 83 6.61 -8.99 -10.96
C GLN A 83 7.09 -9.33 -12.37
N PHE A 84 8.25 -8.82 -12.76
CA PHE A 84 8.83 -9.03 -14.08
C PHE A 84 9.85 -10.17 -14.05
N GLN A 85 9.71 -11.12 -14.97
CA GLN A 85 10.72 -12.18 -15.15
C GLN A 85 11.82 -11.65 -16.09
N ASN A 86 13.08 -11.95 -15.76
CA ASN A 86 14.25 -11.55 -16.57
C ASN A 86 14.36 -10.02 -16.75
N LEU A 87 14.15 -9.27 -15.68
CA LEU A 87 14.38 -7.83 -15.69
C LEU A 87 15.87 -7.57 -15.59
N ASP A 88 16.49 -7.14 -16.71
CA ASP A 88 17.93 -6.85 -16.77
C ASP A 88 18.28 -5.53 -16.06
N ASP A 89 17.35 -4.55 -16.07
CA ASP A 89 17.52 -3.25 -15.45
C ASP A 89 16.20 -2.72 -14.92
N VAL A 90 16.22 -2.14 -13.73
CA VAL A 90 15.06 -1.48 -13.10
C VAL A 90 14.59 -0.28 -13.92
N ASP A 91 15.51 0.41 -14.60
CA ASP A 91 15.20 1.57 -15.44
C ASP A 91 14.19 1.27 -16.54
N ILE A 92 14.11 0.03 -16.99
CA ILE A 92 13.09 -0.41 -17.97
C ILE A 92 11.67 -0.18 -17.40
N VAL A 93 11.46 -0.51 -16.12
CA VAL A 93 10.15 -0.33 -15.45
C VAL A 93 9.88 1.14 -15.21
N LEU A 94 10.90 1.89 -14.79
CA LEU A 94 10.77 3.32 -14.52
C LEU A 94 10.43 4.10 -15.78
N ASN A 95 11.14 3.82 -16.89
CA ASN A 95 10.85 4.41 -18.20
C ASN A 95 9.46 4.01 -18.72
N GLY A 96 9.04 2.76 -18.49
CA GLY A 96 7.70 2.31 -18.84
C GLY A 96 6.60 3.11 -18.11
N LEU A 97 6.83 3.55 -16.87
CA LEU A 97 5.90 4.41 -16.15
C LEU A 97 5.80 5.81 -16.79
N LEU A 98 6.92 6.37 -17.25
CA LEU A 98 6.93 7.63 -18.00
C LEU A 98 6.16 7.49 -19.32
N GLU A 99 6.36 6.39 -20.04
CA GLU A 99 5.63 6.10 -21.29
C GLU A 99 4.11 5.93 -21.06
N LEU A 100 3.68 5.49 -19.87
CA LEU A 100 2.27 5.43 -19.49
C LEU A 100 1.64 6.80 -19.27
N GLY A 101 2.43 7.87 -19.25
CA GLY A 101 1.95 9.26 -19.17
C GLY A 101 2.13 9.93 -17.83
N PHE A 102 2.95 9.39 -16.94
CA PHE A 102 3.42 10.12 -15.75
C PHE A 102 4.53 11.10 -16.14
N ASP A 103 4.51 12.29 -15.53
CA ASP A 103 5.51 13.33 -15.80
C ASP A 103 6.85 13.03 -15.08
N HIS A 104 6.78 12.32 -13.97
CA HIS A 104 7.95 11.96 -13.18
C HIS A 104 7.78 10.61 -12.50
N VAL A 105 8.90 9.98 -12.16
CA VAL A 105 8.92 8.75 -11.34
C VAL A 105 9.83 8.98 -10.13
N TYR A 106 9.30 8.71 -8.95
CA TYR A 106 10.04 8.76 -7.68
C TYR A 106 10.12 7.36 -7.08
N GLU A 107 11.31 6.82 -6.92
CA GLU A 107 11.48 5.48 -6.38
C GLU A 107 11.24 5.42 -4.86
N ALA A 108 10.26 4.61 -4.45
CA ALA A 108 9.99 4.35 -3.04
C ALA A 108 11.16 3.66 -2.32
N SER A 109 12.05 2.99 -3.06
CA SER A 109 13.29 2.39 -2.55
C SER A 109 14.21 3.42 -1.89
N ALA A 110 14.35 4.60 -2.47
CA ALA A 110 15.13 5.70 -1.87
C ALA A 110 14.55 6.14 -0.51
N ALA A 111 13.22 6.20 -0.41
CA ALA A 111 12.55 6.49 0.85
C ALA A 111 12.76 5.37 1.88
N CYS A 112 12.74 4.10 1.46
CA CYS A 112 13.04 2.95 2.32
C CYS A 112 14.45 3.02 2.90
N GLU A 113 15.44 3.38 2.10
CA GLU A 113 16.83 3.50 2.53
C GLU A 113 16.99 4.59 3.59
N MET A 114 16.44 5.78 3.35
CA MET A 114 16.50 6.90 4.30
C MET A 114 15.84 6.54 5.63
N LEU A 115 14.64 5.95 5.60
CA LEU A 115 13.93 5.55 6.81
C LEU A 115 14.62 4.40 7.55
N SER A 116 15.28 3.49 6.84
CA SER A 116 16.08 2.42 7.45
C SER A 116 17.29 2.98 8.17
N GLY A 117 17.96 3.99 7.61
CA GLY A 117 19.05 4.73 8.28
C GLY A 117 18.57 5.40 9.56
N PHE A 118 17.45 6.10 9.51
CA PHE A 118 16.83 6.74 10.67
C PHE A 118 16.43 5.72 11.75
N ALA A 119 15.80 4.62 11.35
CA ALA A 119 15.39 3.57 12.28
C ALA A 119 16.60 2.93 12.97
N ARG A 120 17.69 2.69 12.22
CA ARG A 120 18.95 2.18 12.79
C ARG A 120 19.53 3.15 13.82
N GLU A 121 19.60 4.43 13.50
CA GLU A 121 20.13 5.46 14.40
C GLU A 121 19.31 5.54 15.69
N ARG A 122 17.96 5.52 15.56
CA ARG A 122 17.04 5.50 16.69
C ARG A 122 17.25 4.27 17.58
N ILE A 123 17.37 3.08 16.98
CA ILE A 123 17.60 1.83 17.69
C ILE A 123 18.91 1.88 18.50
N LEU A 124 19.95 2.53 17.99
CA LEU A 124 21.23 2.63 18.66
C LEU A 124 21.25 3.68 19.78
N LYS A 125 20.44 4.75 19.66
CA LYS A 125 20.47 5.88 20.61
C LYS A 125 19.42 5.80 21.71
N GLU A 126 18.24 5.22 21.42
CA GLU A 126 17.13 5.14 22.37
C GLU A 126 17.15 3.80 23.10
N SER A 127 17.50 3.80 24.38
CA SER A 127 17.49 2.58 25.20
C SER A 127 16.12 2.25 25.79
N ASP A 128 15.26 3.26 25.95
CA ASP A 128 13.99 3.16 26.71
C ASP A 128 12.77 3.00 25.79
N ARG A 129 12.84 2.06 24.84
CA ARG A 129 11.77 1.74 23.92
C ARG A 129 11.16 0.37 24.19
N PRO A 130 9.85 0.16 23.89
CA PRO A 130 9.23 -1.17 24.02
C PRO A 130 9.90 -2.19 23.09
N MET A 131 10.20 -3.36 23.63
CA MET A 131 10.78 -4.48 22.86
C MET A 131 9.80 -5.66 22.80
N PRO A 132 9.67 -6.37 21.67
CA PRO A 132 10.27 -6.07 20.37
C PRO A 132 9.67 -4.81 19.72
N GLU A 133 10.46 -4.06 18.97
CA GLU A 133 9.97 -2.95 18.17
C GLU A 133 9.47 -3.43 16.82
N ILE A 134 8.29 -2.95 16.38
CA ILE A 134 7.61 -3.40 15.17
C ILE A 134 7.63 -2.27 14.14
N SER A 135 8.13 -2.57 12.94
CA SER A 135 8.13 -1.61 11.82
C SER A 135 6.71 -1.30 11.34
N PRO A 136 6.34 -0.03 11.14
CA PRO A 136 5.06 0.38 10.56
C PRO A 136 5.04 0.34 9.01
N ALA A 137 6.11 -0.12 8.37
CA ALA A 137 6.25 -0.07 6.91
C ALA A 137 5.09 -0.73 6.16
N CYS A 138 4.44 -1.74 6.75
CA CYS A 138 3.27 -2.38 6.17
C CYS A 138 1.97 -1.94 6.89
N PRO A 139 1.11 -1.10 6.26
CA PRO A 139 -0.15 -0.64 6.85
C PRO A 139 -1.09 -1.79 7.24
N ALA A 140 -1.06 -2.91 6.50
CA ALA A 140 -1.87 -4.09 6.82
C ALA A 140 -1.44 -4.72 8.15
N VAL A 141 -0.14 -4.75 8.45
CA VAL A 141 0.39 -5.23 9.74
C VAL A 141 -0.03 -4.31 10.87
N VAL A 142 0.08 -3.01 10.70
CA VAL A 142 -0.36 -2.00 11.69
C VAL A 142 -1.85 -2.18 12.01
N ARG A 143 -2.70 -2.32 10.99
CA ARG A 143 -4.15 -2.58 11.18
C ARG A 143 -4.43 -3.95 11.80
N LEU A 144 -3.65 -4.98 11.45
CA LEU A 144 -3.76 -6.30 12.06
C LEU A 144 -3.50 -6.22 13.57
N ILE A 145 -2.42 -5.53 13.97
CA ILE A 145 -2.07 -5.31 15.36
C ILE A 145 -3.22 -4.58 16.08
N SER A 146 -3.70 -3.49 15.50
CA SER A 146 -4.78 -2.70 16.10
C SER A 146 -6.07 -3.51 16.34
N ILE A 147 -6.37 -4.48 15.46
CA ILE A 147 -7.61 -5.27 15.52
C ILE A 147 -7.45 -6.54 16.37
N ARG A 148 -6.33 -7.24 16.24
CA ARG A 148 -6.13 -8.57 16.84
C ARG A 148 -5.21 -8.57 18.04
N PHE A 149 -4.28 -7.62 18.12
CA PHE A 149 -3.23 -7.57 19.13
C PHE A 149 -3.05 -6.18 19.72
N PRO A 150 -4.11 -5.54 20.27
CA PRO A 150 -4.06 -4.12 20.70
C PRO A 150 -2.99 -3.84 21.76
N LYS A 151 -2.55 -4.84 22.51
CA LYS A 151 -1.45 -4.71 23.49
C LYS A 151 -0.09 -4.40 22.83
N LEU A 152 0.06 -4.69 21.53
CA LEU A 152 1.29 -4.44 20.77
C LEU A 152 1.30 -3.07 20.07
N ILE A 153 0.28 -2.24 20.23
CA ILE A 153 0.22 -0.91 19.58
C ILE A 153 1.41 -0.06 20.00
N ASN A 154 1.76 -0.07 21.28
CA ASN A 154 2.89 0.71 21.80
C ASN A 154 4.26 0.19 21.35
N HIS A 155 4.32 -0.99 20.75
CA HIS A 155 5.52 -1.55 20.16
C HIS A 155 5.74 -1.12 18.69
N ILE A 156 4.75 -0.46 18.07
CA ILE A 156 4.89 0.04 16.70
C ILE A 156 5.79 1.28 16.75
N ALA A 157 6.85 1.27 15.94
CA ALA A 157 7.76 2.40 15.83
C ALA A 157 7.00 3.66 15.37
N PRO A 158 7.20 4.82 16.00
CA PRO A 158 6.52 6.07 15.66
C PRO A 158 7.19 6.75 14.45
N VAL A 159 7.21 6.06 13.31
CA VAL A 159 7.74 6.57 12.05
C VAL A 159 6.69 6.42 10.94
N ILE A 160 6.75 7.28 9.95
CA ILE A 160 5.85 7.21 8.78
C ILE A 160 6.22 6.03 7.88
N THR A 161 5.29 5.62 7.03
CA THR A 161 5.57 4.54 6.07
C THR A 161 6.47 5.03 4.93
N PRO A 162 7.28 4.14 4.29
CA PRO A 162 8.10 4.53 3.15
C PRO A 162 7.29 5.16 2.01
N SER A 163 6.13 4.63 1.68
CA SER A 163 5.26 5.17 0.63
C SER A 163 4.74 6.56 0.96
N GLU A 164 4.39 6.83 2.23
CA GLU A 164 3.96 8.14 2.69
C GLU A 164 5.12 9.15 2.63
N PHE A 165 6.30 8.75 3.11
CA PHE A 165 7.51 9.58 3.03
C PHE A 165 7.88 9.89 1.58
N ALA A 166 7.84 8.89 0.69
CA ALA A 166 8.09 9.06 -0.74
C ALA A 166 7.10 10.05 -1.36
N ALA A 167 5.80 9.93 -1.06
CA ALA A 167 4.77 10.83 -1.58
C ALA A 167 4.96 12.28 -1.13
N ILE A 168 5.29 12.49 0.15
CA ILE A 168 5.58 13.83 0.69
C ILE A 168 6.81 14.43 0.00
N THR A 169 7.90 13.66 -0.08
CA THR A 169 9.17 14.14 -0.64
C THR A 169 9.05 14.42 -2.13
N ALA A 170 8.45 13.50 -2.90
CA ALA A 170 8.23 13.66 -4.32
C ALA A 170 7.38 14.91 -4.64
N ARG A 171 6.29 15.11 -3.89
CA ARG A 171 5.44 16.30 -4.06
C ARG A 171 6.17 17.60 -3.71
N GLN A 172 6.92 17.62 -2.61
CA GLN A 172 7.70 18.80 -2.23
C GLN A 172 8.76 19.16 -3.27
N GLN A 173 9.42 18.14 -3.86
CA GLN A 173 10.38 18.36 -4.94
C GLN A 173 9.69 18.89 -6.18
N ALA A 174 8.58 18.29 -6.60
CA ALA A 174 7.83 18.74 -7.77
C ALA A 174 7.31 20.19 -7.63
N VAL A 175 6.83 20.58 -6.44
CA VAL A 175 6.44 21.98 -6.17
C VAL A 175 7.61 22.94 -6.39
N LYS A 176 8.82 22.57 -5.95
CA LYS A 176 10.02 23.40 -6.14
C LYS A 176 10.42 23.50 -7.61
N ASP A 177 10.35 22.38 -8.33
CA ASP A 177 10.86 22.28 -9.69
C ASP A 177 9.87 22.90 -10.70
N THR A 178 8.56 22.78 -10.46
CA THR A 178 7.51 23.23 -11.39
C THR A 178 6.86 24.55 -11.00
N GLY A 179 6.96 24.95 -9.73
CA GLY A 179 6.23 26.11 -9.20
C GLY A 179 4.72 25.93 -9.09
N LEU A 180 4.20 24.70 -9.31
CA LEU A 180 2.79 24.38 -9.17
C LEU A 180 2.39 24.28 -7.70
N SER A 181 1.10 24.46 -7.42
CA SER A 181 0.55 24.22 -6.09
C SER A 181 0.48 22.72 -5.79
N PRO A 182 0.52 22.31 -4.51
CA PRO A 182 0.41 20.88 -4.13
C PRO A 182 -0.88 20.19 -4.62
N ASP A 183 -1.95 20.96 -4.87
CA ASP A 183 -3.24 20.43 -5.33
C ASP A 183 -3.26 20.17 -6.84
N GLU A 184 -2.29 20.68 -7.58
CA GLU A 184 -2.14 20.47 -9.03
C GLU A 184 -1.21 19.28 -9.36
N ILE A 185 -0.64 18.63 -8.32
CA ILE A 185 0.33 17.53 -8.41
C ILE A 185 -0.27 16.24 -7.84
#